data_2e838ad55cefeb1ac7e56c2335d9ed4a
#
_entry.id   2e838ad55cefeb1ac7e56c2335d9ed4a
#
_cell.length_a   1.000
_cell.length_b   1.000
_cell.length_c   1.000
_cell.angle_alpha   90.00
_cell.angle_beta   90.00
_cell.angle_gamma   90.00
#
_symmetry.space_group_name_H-M   'P 1'
#
loop_
_entity.id
_entity.type
_entity.pdbx_description
1 polymer ?
#
loop_
_entity_poly.entity_id
_entity_poly.type
_entity_poly.pdbx_seq_one_letter_code
_entity_poly.pdbx_strand_id
1 'polypeptide(L)'
;MNIVAVIVTHNRRHALLQTLAATLAQPFTGVVVVDNASTDGTREWLEQCDDSRLHLILHTQNAGGAGGFALGMAAALAHFNPDWLLCYDDDAFPAPDTLRQFSAADLSDCDSAAAAVYYPDGRLCEMNRPSYNPFWHPRKLLRTALGVFTGRARGAFHVTDSAYQSAEALPIDSSSFVGFFVRADWVRRLPLPEPGLFIYGDDVLYTLNLTKHGARHRFLPTVRFIHDCSTFQNARRGYHPLWKAYFTYRNGLLIYRMAAGVWFYPVALLKALLWLAAVRHYRNKRLYLRLWWQAVRDGIRQDLSRDPTTLIQQYQDDAPAP
;
A
#
# COMPACT_ATOMS: atom_id res chain seq x y z
N MET A 1 0.01 18.11 18.74
CA MET A 1 -0.26 17.44 17.45
C MET A 1 -0.92 16.10 17.74
N ASN A 2 -2.17 15.94 17.29
CA ASN A 2 -2.98 14.75 17.50
C ASN A 2 -2.76 13.78 16.35
N ILE A 3 -2.16 12.63 16.62
CA ILE A 3 -1.89 11.60 15.62
C ILE A 3 -2.72 10.37 15.95
N VAL A 4 -3.48 9.87 14.96
CA VAL A 4 -4.28 8.66 15.07
C VAL A 4 -3.72 7.59 14.12
N ALA A 5 -3.42 6.41 14.68
CA ALA A 5 -3.02 5.26 13.90
C ALA A 5 -4.24 4.56 13.27
N VAL A 6 -4.08 4.05 12.04
CA VAL A 6 -5.06 3.22 11.35
C VAL A 6 -4.37 1.94 10.92
N ILE A 7 -4.80 0.82 11.50
CA ILE A 7 -4.25 -0.52 11.29
C ILE A 7 -5.34 -1.40 10.67
N VAL A 8 -5.01 -2.12 9.61
CA VAL A 8 -5.92 -3.08 8.97
C VAL A 8 -5.38 -4.49 9.13
N THR A 9 -6.23 -5.44 9.55
CA THR A 9 -5.83 -6.83 9.77
C THR A 9 -6.84 -7.81 9.16
N HIS A 10 -6.36 -8.98 8.74
CA HIS A 10 -7.18 -10.13 8.34
C HIS A 10 -6.44 -11.44 8.56
N ASN A 11 -6.90 -12.26 9.51
CA ASN A 11 -6.33 -13.60 9.81
C ASN A 11 -4.81 -13.57 10.08
N ARG A 12 -4.34 -12.58 10.89
CA ARG A 12 -2.93 -12.39 11.23
C ARG A 12 -2.72 -12.01 12.69
N ARG A 13 -3.43 -12.69 13.60
CA ARG A 13 -3.35 -12.42 15.05
C ARG A 13 -1.92 -12.31 15.57
N HIS A 14 -1.03 -13.22 15.16
CA HIS A 14 0.35 -13.24 15.66
C HIS A 14 1.12 -11.96 15.28
N ALA A 15 1.00 -11.49 14.04
CA ALA A 15 1.66 -10.27 13.59
C ALA A 15 1.05 -9.03 14.26
N LEU A 16 -0.29 -8.98 14.33
CA LEU A 16 -1.01 -7.86 14.96
C LEU A 16 -0.66 -7.70 16.44
N LEU A 17 -0.39 -8.77 17.18
CA LEU A 17 0.05 -8.71 18.59
C LEU A 17 1.29 -7.82 18.74
N GLN A 18 2.31 -8.01 17.90
CA GLN A 18 3.54 -7.22 17.92
C GLN A 18 3.28 -5.78 17.48
N THR A 19 2.54 -5.62 16.39
CA THR A 19 2.20 -4.31 15.83
C THR A 19 1.41 -3.46 16.83
N LEU A 20 0.39 -4.03 17.45
CA LEU A 20 -0.42 -3.30 18.41
C LEU A 20 0.36 -2.96 19.67
N ALA A 21 1.20 -3.87 20.19
CA ALA A 21 2.05 -3.60 21.34
C ALA A 21 3.03 -2.43 21.07
N ALA A 22 3.70 -2.43 19.90
CA ALA A 22 4.61 -1.35 19.52
C ALA A 22 3.87 -0.01 19.31
N THR A 23 2.64 -0.06 18.80
CA THR A 23 1.78 1.11 18.61
C THR A 23 1.37 1.72 19.96
N LEU A 24 0.84 0.90 20.87
CA LEU A 24 0.35 1.36 22.17
C LEU A 24 1.48 1.84 23.10
N ALA A 25 2.72 1.43 22.84
CA ALA A 25 3.90 1.95 23.54
C ALA A 25 4.23 3.42 23.15
N GLN A 26 3.60 3.98 22.12
CA GLN A 26 3.80 5.36 21.70
C GLN A 26 2.59 6.26 22.04
N PRO A 27 2.80 7.59 22.13
CA PRO A 27 1.76 8.53 22.56
C PRO A 27 0.79 8.90 21.43
N PHE A 28 0.17 7.90 20.80
CA PHE A 28 -0.96 8.14 19.87
C PHE A 28 -2.15 8.70 20.64
N THR A 29 -2.87 9.64 19.99
CA THR A 29 -4.13 10.16 20.52
C THR A 29 -5.25 9.12 20.41
N GLY A 30 -5.21 8.28 19.37
CA GLY A 30 -6.13 7.18 19.14
C GLY A 30 -5.51 6.13 18.22
N VAL A 31 -6.05 4.93 18.28
CA VAL A 31 -5.65 3.79 17.43
C VAL A 31 -6.91 3.11 16.91
N VAL A 32 -7.14 3.23 15.62
CA VAL A 32 -8.23 2.52 14.93
C VAL A 32 -7.69 1.20 14.40
N VAL A 33 -8.29 0.09 14.82
CA VAL A 33 -7.97 -1.24 14.29
C VAL A 33 -9.19 -1.76 13.54
N VAL A 34 -9.01 -2.04 12.24
CA VAL A 34 -10.04 -2.63 11.39
C VAL A 34 -9.76 -4.11 11.25
N ASP A 35 -10.57 -4.94 11.89
CA ASP A 35 -10.59 -6.37 11.68
C ASP A 35 -11.47 -6.70 10.46
N ASN A 36 -10.84 -7.14 9.40
CA ASN A 36 -11.45 -7.40 8.10
C ASN A 36 -12.05 -8.82 8.04
N ALA A 37 -12.96 -9.15 8.97
CA ALA A 37 -13.61 -10.45 9.10
C ALA A 37 -12.62 -11.60 9.35
N SER A 38 -11.76 -11.48 10.36
CA SER A 38 -10.87 -12.56 10.78
C SER A 38 -11.62 -13.74 11.42
N THR A 39 -11.07 -14.94 11.25
CA THR A 39 -11.60 -16.20 11.76
C THR A 39 -10.56 -17.01 12.57
N ASP A 40 -9.39 -16.41 12.84
CA ASP A 40 -8.25 -17.03 13.53
C ASP A 40 -8.16 -16.67 15.02
N GLY A 41 -9.25 -16.13 15.60
CA GLY A 41 -9.29 -15.65 16.98
C GLY A 41 -8.75 -14.21 17.16
N THR A 42 -8.50 -13.48 16.07
CA THR A 42 -8.08 -12.07 16.10
C THR A 42 -9.17 -11.20 16.72
N ARG A 43 -10.44 -11.39 16.31
CA ARG A 43 -11.59 -10.61 16.79
C ARG A 43 -11.77 -10.74 18.29
N GLU A 44 -11.85 -11.99 18.78
CA GLU A 44 -12.05 -12.31 20.19
C GLU A 44 -10.92 -11.78 21.06
N TRP A 45 -9.71 -11.78 20.54
CA TRP A 45 -8.58 -11.20 21.23
C TRP A 45 -8.65 -9.66 21.25
N LEU A 46 -9.00 -9.00 20.13
CA LEU A 46 -9.14 -7.54 20.09
C LEU A 46 -10.22 -7.05 21.06
N GLU A 47 -11.35 -7.75 21.18
CA GLU A 47 -12.43 -7.42 22.12
C GLU A 47 -12.00 -7.48 23.61
N GLN A 48 -10.91 -8.18 23.91
CA GLN A 48 -10.32 -8.28 25.25
C GLN A 48 -9.24 -7.22 25.52
N CYS A 49 -8.84 -6.45 24.50
CA CYS A 49 -7.86 -5.39 24.66
C CYS A 49 -8.47 -4.19 25.37
N ASP A 50 -7.98 -3.88 26.57
CA ASP A 50 -8.44 -2.75 27.40
C ASP A 50 -7.45 -1.58 27.33
N ASP A 51 -7.54 -0.77 26.25
CA ASP A 51 -6.82 0.50 26.13
C ASP A 51 -7.81 1.56 25.63
N SER A 52 -7.98 2.63 26.37
CA SER A 52 -8.97 3.69 26.08
C SER A 52 -8.74 4.42 24.76
N ARG A 53 -7.58 4.28 24.14
CA ARG A 53 -7.25 4.86 22.84
C ARG A 53 -7.70 3.99 21.68
N LEU A 54 -8.05 2.71 21.94
CA LEU A 54 -8.47 1.77 20.90
C LEU A 54 -9.89 2.05 20.43
N HIS A 55 -10.07 2.09 19.12
CA HIS A 55 -11.36 2.04 18.47
C HIS A 55 -11.39 0.87 17.48
N LEU A 56 -12.19 -0.14 17.76
CA LEU A 56 -12.27 -1.37 16.98
C LEU A 56 -13.39 -1.31 15.96
N ILE A 57 -13.08 -1.64 14.72
CA ILE A 57 -14.04 -1.86 13.65
C ILE A 57 -14.01 -3.35 13.30
N LEU A 58 -15.02 -4.08 13.75
CA LEU A 58 -15.14 -5.52 13.52
C LEU A 58 -16.02 -5.76 12.30
N HIS A 59 -15.42 -5.75 11.11
CA HIS A 59 -16.15 -5.90 9.87
C HIS A 59 -16.66 -7.33 9.69
N THR A 60 -17.79 -7.51 9.02
CA THR A 60 -18.42 -8.83 8.81
C THR A 60 -18.01 -9.50 7.50
N GLN A 61 -17.38 -8.73 6.59
CA GLN A 61 -16.93 -9.20 5.29
C GLN A 61 -15.50 -8.69 5.05
N ASN A 62 -14.68 -9.49 4.38
CA ASN A 62 -13.34 -9.05 4.00
C ASN A 62 -13.43 -8.03 2.85
N ALA A 63 -13.23 -6.76 3.16
CA ALA A 63 -13.21 -5.65 2.21
C ALA A 63 -11.81 -5.44 1.58
N GLY A 64 -10.83 -6.29 1.89
CA GLY A 64 -9.44 -6.11 1.48
C GLY A 64 -8.74 -4.95 2.21
N GLY A 65 -7.47 -4.74 1.90
CA GLY A 65 -6.71 -3.60 2.45
C GLY A 65 -7.34 -2.26 2.08
N ALA A 66 -7.74 -2.09 0.81
CA ALA A 66 -8.34 -0.85 0.32
C ALA A 66 -9.60 -0.45 1.09
N GLY A 67 -10.54 -1.38 1.27
CA GLY A 67 -11.76 -1.14 2.05
C GLY A 67 -11.48 -0.96 3.54
N GLY A 68 -10.55 -1.74 4.10
CA GLY A 68 -10.13 -1.62 5.48
C GLY A 68 -9.54 -0.23 5.80
N PHE A 69 -8.63 0.27 4.97
CA PHE A 69 -8.07 1.61 5.15
C PHE A 69 -9.11 2.72 4.95
N ALA A 70 -10.01 2.57 3.97
CA ALA A 70 -11.11 3.54 3.79
C ALA A 70 -12.00 3.64 5.05
N LEU A 71 -12.40 2.50 5.62
CA LEU A 71 -13.19 2.44 6.86
C LEU A 71 -12.42 3.01 8.05
N GLY A 72 -11.15 2.61 8.20
CA GLY A 72 -10.31 3.05 9.30
C GLY A 72 -10.03 4.56 9.28
N MET A 73 -9.72 5.13 8.11
CA MET A 73 -9.52 6.57 7.95
C MET A 73 -10.79 7.35 8.25
N ALA A 74 -11.96 6.88 7.77
CA ALA A 74 -13.24 7.50 8.05
C ALA A 74 -13.55 7.54 9.56
N ALA A 75 -13.35 6.40 10.24
CA ALA A 75 -13.56 6.29 11.67
C ALA A 75 -12.57 7.17 12.48
N ALA A 76 -11.29 7.20 12.08
CA ALA A 76 -10.31 8.06 12.73
C ALA A 76 -10.71 9.53 12.69
N LEU A 77 -11.21 10.02 11.55
CA LEU A 77 -11.72 11.38 11.42
C LEU A 77 -12.96 11.62 12.28
N ALA A 78 -13.88 10.66 12.34
CA ALA A 78 -15.15 10.80 13.05
C ALA A 78 -15.00 10.79 14.57
N HIS A 79 -14.12 9.92 15.11
CA HIS A 79 -14.03 9.70 16.55
C HIS A 79 -12.95 10.53 17.25
N PHE A 80 -11.84 10.85 16.57
CA PHE A 80 -10.68 11.45 17.23
C PHE A 80 -10.37 12.88 16.77
N ASN A 81 -10.96 13.33 15.66
CA ASN A 81 -10.65 14.64 15.04
C ASN A 81 -9.13 14.93 15.00
N PRO A 82 -8.31 14.07 14.36
CA PRO A 82 -6.86 14.17 14.38
C PRO A 82 -6.33 15.36 13.57
N ASP A 83 -5.06 15.76 13.84
CA ASP A 83 -4.28 16.59 12.93
C ASP A 83 -3.69 15.73 11.80
N TRP A 84 -3.25 14.51 12.15
CA TRP A 84 -2.62 13.55 11.24
C TRP A 84 -3.17 12.14 11.44
N LEU A 85 -3.32 11.42 10.34
CA LEU A 85 -3.50 9.97 10.33
C LEU A 85 -2.18 9.29 9.97
N LEU A 86 -1.94 8.12 10.56
CA LEU A 86 -0.81 7.24 10.26
C LEU A 86 -1.33 5.85 9.90
N CYS A 87 -1.10 5.42 8.66
CA CYS A 87 -1.59 4.14 8.15
C CYS A 87 -0.47 3.11 8.06
N TYR A 88 -0.75 1.85 8.41
CA TYR A 88 0.12 0.69 8.24
C TYR A 88 -0.62 -0.63 8.39
N ASP A 89 -0.01 -1.71 7.87
CA ASP A 89 -0.53 -3.08 7.91
C ASP A 89 -0.27 -3.74 9.27
N ASP A 90 -0.92 -4.86 9.51
CA ASP A 90 -0.83 -5.64 10.76
C ASP A 90 0.54 -6.32 11.00
N ASP A 91 1.41 -6.38 10.00
CA ASP A 91 2.77 -6.90 10.07
C ASP A 91 3.84 -5.79 9.97
N ALA A 92 3.41 -4.54 10.12
CA ALA A 92 4.29 -3.38 10.14
C ALA A 92 4.08 -2.56 11.41
N PHE A 93 5.17 -2.10 12.02
CA PHE A 93 5.08 -1.37 13.29
C PHE A 93 6.10 -0.23 13.38
N PRO A 94 5.76 0.84 14.14
CA PRO A 94 6.65 1.97 14.33
C PRO A 94 7.87 1.58 15.17
N ALA A 95 9.06 2.10 14.81
CA ALA A 95 10.23 2.04 15.70
C ALA A 95 9.98 2.84 16.99
N PRO A 96 10.67 2.58 18.09
CA PRO A 96 10.37 3.17 19.43
C PRO A 96 10.33 4.71 19.46
N ASP A 97 10.98 5.38 18.52
CA ASP A 97 11.07 6.83 18.46
C ASP A 97 10.31 7.47 17.29
N THR A 98 9.50 6.71 16.57
CA THR A 98 8.81 7.14 15.35
C THR A 98 8.03 8.45 15.53
N LEU A 99 7.14 8.53 16.52
CA LEU A 99 6.33 9.74 16.72
C LEU A 99 7.16 10.92 17.23
N ARG A 100 8.21 10.67 18.01
CA ARG A 100 9.16 11.71 18.41
C ARG A 100 9.89 12.29 17.22
N GLN A 101 10.39 11.46 16.32
CA GLN A 101 11.09 11.90 15.10
C GLN A 101 10.15 12.64 14.16
N PHE A 102 8.92 12.14 13.99
CA PHE A 102 7.92 12.81 13.18
C PHE A 102 7.56 14.20 13.74
N SER A 103 7.36 14.30 15.06
CA SER A 103 7.05 15.58 15.71
C SER A 103 8.20 16.59 15.71
N ALA A 104 9.45 16.10 15.63
CA ALA A 104 10.65 16.94 15.53
C ALA A 104 10.99 17.36 14.08
N ALA A 105 10.40 16.71 13.08
CA ALA A 105 10.63 17.04 11.68
C ALA A 105 10.01 18.40 11.32
N ASP A 106 10.62 19.10 10.33
CA ASP A 106 10.00 20.28 9.74
C ASP A 106 8.84 19.85 8.83
N LEU A 107 7.61 20.07 9.32
CA LEU A 107 6.36 19.74 8.63
C LEU A 107 5.69 20.97 7.98
N SER A 108 6.37 22.11 7.91
CA SER A 108 5.83 23.37 7.32
C SER A 108 5.52 23.22 5.83
N ASP A 109 6.30 22.39 5.13
CA ASP A 109 6.15 22.07 3.71
C ASP A 109 5.80 20.57 3.53
N CYS A 110 4.89 20.04 4.37
CA CYS A 110 4.53 18.63 4.38
C CYS A 110 3.03 18.45 4.60
N ASP A 111 2.33 17.89 3.62
CA ASP A 111 0.90 17.56 3.71
C ASP A 111 0.68 16.06 3.89
N SER A 112 1.64 15.26 3.42
CA SER A 112 1.72 13.82 3.68
C SER A 112 3.18 13.36 3.67
N ALA A 113 3.46 12.28 4.39
CA ALA A 113 4.82 11.77 4.52
C ALA A 113 4.87 10.24 4.48
N ALA A 114 5.97 9.72 3.95
CA ALA A 114 6.36 8.31 4.02
C ALA A 114 7.53 8.14 4.98
N ALA A 115 7.42 7.19 5.88
CA ALA A 115 8.52 6.77 6.75
C ALA A 115 9.54 5.91 5.99
N ALA A 116 10.76 5.80 6.55
CA ALA A 116 11.76 4.86 6.10
C ALA A 116 11.45 3.46 6.65
N VAL A 117 11.13 2.53 5.76
CA VAL A 117 10.71 1.17 6.13
C VAL A 117 11.88 0.20 5.98
N TYR A 118 12.08 -0.61 7.02
CA TYR A 118 13.14 -1.62 7.08
C TYR A 118 12.55 -3.00 7.37
N TYR A 119 13.25 -4.05 6.94
CA TYR A 119 12.99 -5.38 7.44
C TYR A 119 13.47 -5.54 8.89
N PRO A 120 13.01 -6.57 9.63
CA PRO A 120 13.48 -6.82 11.00
C PRO A 120 15.00 -7.00 11.13
N ASP A 121 15.68 -7.41 10.07
CA ASP A 121 17.13 -7.56 10.00
C ASP A 121 17.89 -6.25 9.70
N GLY A 122 17.18 -5.12 9.59
CA GLY A 122 17.75 -3.79 9.33
C GLY A 122 17.99 -3.47 7.86
N ARG A 123 17.76 -4.39 6.92
CA ARG A 123 17.83 -4.10 5.49
C ARG A 123 16.66 -3.23 5.05
N LEU A 124 16.86 -2.42 4.01
CA LEU A 124 15.80 -1.60 3.42
C LEU A 124 14.66 -2.49 2.89
N CYS A 125 13.42 -2.16 3.22
CA CYS A 125 12.26 -2.85 2.69
C CYS A 125 11.95 -2.35 1.28
N GLU A 126 12.41 -3.11 0.28
CA GLU A 126 12.25 -2.76 -1.14
C GLU A 126 10.79 -2.63 -1.59
N MET A 127 9.87 -3.33 -0.91
CA MET A 127 8.45 -3.30 -1.23
C MET A 127 7.82 -1.94 -0.90
N ASN A 128 8.29 -1.29 0.18
CA ASN A 128 7.74 -0.01 0.66
C ASN A 128 8.61 1.20 0.28
N ARG A 129 9.54 1.02 -0.68
CA ARG A 129 10.42 2.10 -1.13
C ARG A 129 9.60 3.21 -1.81
N PRO A 130 9.62 4.44 -1.30
CA PRO A 130 8.90 5.56 -1.91
C PRO A 130 9.37 5.85 -3.33
N SER A 131 8.52 6.44 -4.13
CA SER A 131 8.81 6.63 -5.54
C SER A 131 8.36 7.99 -6.09
N TYR A 132 8.92 8.31 -7.23
CA TYR A 132 8.52 9.40 -8.09
C TYR A 132 7.65 8.87 -9.22
N ASN A 133 6.70 9.65 -9.70
CA ASN A 133 6.02 9.31 -10.94
C ASN A 133 6.92 9.70 -12.14
N PRO A 134 7.47 8.75 -12.88
CA PRO A 134 8.40 9.08 -13.97
C PRO A 134 7.77 9.96 -15.06
N PHE A 135 6.45 9.88 -15.27
CA PHE A 135 5.77 10.69 -16.28
C PHE A 135 5.66 12.18 -15.93
N TRP A 136 5.81 12.52 -14.65
CA TRP A 136 5.81 13.92 -14.20
C TRP A 136 7.22 14.54 -14.17
N HIS A 137 8.26 13.70 -14.34
CA HIS A 137 9.67 14.12 -14.29
C HIS A 137 10.43 13.67 -15.54
N PRO A 138 10.65 14.53 -16.56
CA PRO A 138 11.23 14.14 -17.85
C PRO A 138 12.56 13.37 -17.75
N ARG A 139 13.45 13.79 -16.83
CA ARG A 139 14.74 13.10 -16.62
C ARG A 139 14.56 11.68 -16.05
N LYS A 140 13.56 11.48 -15.16
CA LYS A 140 13.25 10.16 -14.61
C LYS A 140 12.54 9.29 -15.64
N LEU A 141 11.69 9.86 -16.48
CA LEU A 141 11.05 9.16 -17.59
C LEU A 141 12.09 8.57 -18.54
N LEU A 142 13.05 9.39 -18.98
CA LEU A 142 14.14 8.93 -19.86
C LEU A 142 14.97 7.81 -19.20
N ARG A 143 15.37 7.97 -17.94
CA ARG A 143 16.12 6.95 -17.19
C ARG A 143 15.31 5.66 -17.03
N THR A 144 14.00 5.76 -16.77
CA THR A 144 13.10 4.60 -16.65
C THR A 144 12.99 3.87 -17.99
N ALA A 145 12.80 4.60 -19.09
CA ALA A 145 12.72 4.04 -20.43
C ALA A 145 14.02 3.28 -20.80
N LEU A 146 15.19 3.88 -20.57
CA LEU A 146 16.48 3.22 -20.76
C LEU A 146 16.66 2.02 -19.81
N GLY A 147 16.17 2.15 -18.58
CA GLY A 147 16.22 1.08 -17.57
C GLY A 147 15.38 -0.16 -17.92
N VAL A 148 14.35 -0.03 -18.75
CA VAL A 148 13.55 -1.19 -19.22
C VAL A 148 14.42 -2.19 -19.97
N PHE A 149 15.32 -1.72 -20.82
CA PHE A 149 16.22 -2.58 -21.61
C PHE A 149 17.32 -3.24 -20.78
N THR A 150 17.66 -2.67 -19.61
CA THR A 150 18.73 -3.17 -18.73
C THR A 150 18.20 -3.89 -17.49
N GLY A 151 16.87 -4.02 -17.33
CA GLY A 151 16.24 -4.57 -16.11
C GLY A 151 16.33 -3.66 -14.88
N ARG A 152 16.80 -2.40 -15.03
CA ARG A 152 17.01 -1.44 -13.93
C ARG A 152 15.94 -0.32 -13.87
N ALA A 153 14.83 -0.46 -14.57
CA ALA A 153 13.78 0.56 -14.65
C ALA A 153 13.26 0.99 -13.27
N ARG A 154 13.08 0.05 -12.34
CA ARG A 154 12.58 0.35 -10.99
C ARG A 154 13.49 1.31 -10.22
N GLY A 155 14.79 1.12 -10.23
CA GLY A 155 15.76 2.00 -9.56
C GLY A 155 15.82 3.42 -10.12
N ALA A 156 15.30 3.64 -11.34
CA ALA A 156 15.31 4.97 -11.97
C ALA A 156 14.30 5.96 -11.36
N PHE A 157 13.23 5.45 -10.72
CA PHE A 157 12.17 6.28 -10.16
C PHE A 157 11.91 6.08 -8.66
N HIS A 158 12.55 5.12 -8.00
CA HIS A 158 12.49 4.99 -6.55
C HIS A 158 13.51 5.90 -5.86
N VAL A 159 13.27 6.17 -4.58
CA VAL A 159 14.21 6.83 -3.69
C VAL A 159 15.49 5.98 -3.55
N THR A 160 16.66 6.61 -3.59
CA THR A 160 17.97 5.92 -3.53
C THR A 160 18.35 5.49 -2.11
N ASP A 161 19.26 4.53 -1.97
CA ASP A 161 19.75 4.08 -0.66
C ASP A 161 20.42 5.22 0.12
N SER A 162 21.12 6.13 -0.59
CA SER A 162 21.74 7.31 0.03
C SER A 162 20.72 8.23 0.69
N ALA A 163 19.50 8.31 0.16
CA ALA A 163 18.43 9.10 0.76
C ALA A 163 17.95 8.56 2.10
N TYR A 164 18.00 7.25 2.31
CA TYR A 164 17.69 6.63 3.60
C TYR A 164 18.74 6.92 4.68
N GLN A 165 19.94 7.33 4.29
CA GLN A 165 21.02 7.72 5.19
C GLN A 165 21.05 9.23 5.45
N SER A 166 20.22 10.01 4.75
CA SER A 166 20.09 11.46 4.96
C SER A 166 19.22 11.76 6.18
N ALA A 167 19.39 12.95 6.75
CA ALA A 167 18.44 13.51 7.72
C ALA A 167 17.40 14.43 7.04
N GLU A 168 17.61 14.76 5.78
CA GLU A 168 16.78 15.74 5.06
C GLU A 168 15.53 15.07 4.46
N ALA A 169 14.39 15.74 4.62
CA ALA A 169 13.15 15.35 3.97
C ALA A 169 13.25 15.53 2.44
N LEU A 170 12.76 14.56 1.67
CA LEU A 170 12.81 14.59 0.21
C LEU A 170 11.39 14.62 -0.38
N PRO A 171 11.13 15.41 -1.44
CA PRO A 171 9.87 15.31 -2.16
C PRO A 171 9.76 13.95 -2.86
N ILE A 172 8.57 13.37 -2.80
CA ILE A 172 8.20 12.13 -3.51
C ILE A 172 6.80 12.28 -4.10
N ASP A 173 6.42 11.38 -5.01
CA ASP A 173 5.08 11.45 -5.61
C ASP A 173 4.16 10.34 -5.09
N SER A 174 4.73 9.24 -4.58
CA SER A 174 3.95 8.08 -4.13
C SER A 174 4.70 7.26 -3.09
N SER A 175 3.94 6.62 -2.20
CA SER A 175 4.42 5.66 -1.21
C SER A 175 3.41 4.55 -0.94
N SER A 176 3.81 3.52 -0.20
CA SER A 176 2.88 2.56 0.40
C SER A 176 2.17 3.14 1.62
N PHE A 177 1.15 2.43 2.12
CA PHE A 177 0.52 2.78 3.39
C PHE A 177 1.34 2.38 4.63
N VAL A 178 2.40 1.60 4.49
CA VAL A 178 3.28 1.28 5.62
C VAL A 178 4.08 2.51 6.07
N GLY A 179 3.73 3.05 7.23
CA GLY A 179 4.33 4.28 7.75
C GLY A 179 3.92 5.53 6.97
N PHE A 180 2.69 5.57 6.49
CA PHE A 180 2.15 6.68 5.72
C PHE A 180 1.40 7.66 6.62
N PHE A 181 1.94 8.87 6.77
CA PHE A 181 1.33 9.99 7.46
C PHE A 181 0.58 10.89 6.47
N VAL A 182 -0.61 11.34 6.83
CA VAL A 182 -1.40 12.29 6.03
C VAL A 182 -2.15 13.26 6.94
N ARG A 183 -2.14 14.56 6.59
CA ARG A 183 -2.94 15.56 7.28
C ARG A 183 -4.43 15.24 7.12
N ALA A 184 -5.15 15.32 8.22
CA ALA A 184 -6.59 15.03 8.24
C ALA A 184 -7.40 15.91 7.25
N ASP A 185 -6.97 17.15 7.02
CA ASP A 185 -7.63 18.05 6.06
C ASP A 185 -7.57 17.55 4.62
N TRP A 186 -6.48 16.89 4.22
CA TRP A 186 -6.38 16.26 2.91
C TRP A 186 -7.26 15.03 2.79
N VAL A 187 -7.38 14.25 3.88
CA VAL A 187 -8.31 13.10 3.92
C VAL A 187 -9.77 13.55 3.83
N ARG A 188 -10.12 14.72 4.39
CA ARG A 188 -11.46 15.30 4.29
C ARG A 188 -11.78 15.88 2.90
N ARG A 189 -10.75 16.33 2.17
CA ARG A 189 -10.91 17.00 0.85
C ARG A 189 -11.01 16.03 -0.30
N LEU A 190 -10.30 14.92 -0.23
CA LEU A 190 -10.21 13.95 -1.33
C LEU A 190 -10.97 12.66 -0.99
N PRO A 191 -11.41 11.91 -2.01
CA PRO A 191 -11.97 10.60 -1.78
C PRO A 191 -11.02 9.71 -0.99
N LEU A 192 -11.56 8.92 -0.08
CA LEU A 192 -10.83 7.86 0.63
C LEU A 192 -10.30 6.82 -0.35
N PRO A 193 -9.40 5.90 0.08
CA PRO A 193 -8.99 4.77 -0.74
C PRO A 193 -10.18 4.05 -1.34
N GLU A 194 -10.11 3.71 -2.64
CA GLU A 194 -11.22 3.11 -3.38
C GLU A 194 -11.43 1.64 -2.98
N PRO A 195 -12.51 1.29 -2.27
CA PRO A 195 -12.71 -0.07 -1.75
C PRO A 195 -12.77 -1.14 -2.84
N GLY A 196 -13.25 -0.81 -4.03
CA GLY A 196 -13.32 -1.71 -5.18
C GLY A 196 -11.97 -2.21 -5.68
N LEU A 197 -10.86 -1.60 -5.25
CA LEU A 197 -9.51 -2.11 -5.52
C LEU A 197 -9.24 -3.41 -4.77
N PHE A 198 -9.83 -3.60 -3.62
CA PHE A 198 -9.67 -4.74 -2.72
C PHE A 198 -8.26 -4.83 -2.14
N ILE A 199 -7.26 -5.22 -2.96
CA ILE A 199 -5.84 -5.28 -2.58
C ILE A 199 -4.93 -4.85 -3.74
N TYR A 200 -3.72 -4.41 -3.40
CA TYR A 200 -2.62 -3.97 -4.27
C TYR A 200 -2.89 -2.68 -5.04
N GLY A 201 -2.05 -1.71 -4.75
CA GLY A 201 -1.99 -0.43 -5.45
C GLY A 201 -3.01 0.60 -5.02
N ASP A 202 -3.83 0.32 -4.03
CA ASP A 202 -4.70 1.27 -3.34
C ASP A 202 -3.89 2.39 -2.70
N ASP A 203 -2.80 2.05 -2.03
CA ASP A 203 -1.80 2.94 -1.46
C ASP A 203 -1.15 3.86 -2.50
N VAL A 204 -0.62 3.27 -3.58
CA VAL A 204 0.02 4.01 -4.66
C VAL A 204 -0.97 4.94 -5.36
N LEU A 205 -2.19 4.44 -5.64
CA LEU A 205 -3.22 5.24 -6.30
C LEU A 205 -3.66 6.41 -5.42
N TYR A 206 -3.85 6.17 -4.11
CA TYR A 206 -4.25 7.20 -3.15
C TYR A 206 -3.18 8.27 -2.99
N THR A 207 -1.90 7.88 -2.78
CA THR A 207 -0.80 8.84 -2.61
C THR A 207 -0.49 9.62 -3.88
N LEU A 208 -0.54 9.00 -5.06
CA LEU A 208 -0.47 9.71 -6.35
C LEU A 208 -1.63 10.71 -6.52
N ASN A 209 -2.84 10.34 -6.07
CA ASN A 209 -3.99 11.23 -6.13
C ASN A 209 -3.79 12.47 -5.25
N LEU A 210 -3.27 12.31 -4.04
CA LEU A 210 -2.88 13.42 -3.16
C LEU A 210 -1.91 14.37 -3.86
N THR A 211 -0.80 13.84 -4.38
CA THR A 211 0.24 14.63 -5.05
C THR A 211 -0.30 15.33 -6.30
N LYS A 212 -1.13 14.64 -7.10
CA LYS A 212 -1.78 15.21 -8.29
C LYS A 212 -2.66 16.43 -7.96
N HIS A 213 -3.28 16.44 -6.78
CA HIS A 213 -4.11 17.56 -6.32
C HIS A 213 -3.33 18.62 -5.54
N GLY A 214 -1.99 18.53 -5.53
CA GLY A 214 -1.11 19.55 -4.97
C GLY A 214 -0.66 19.31 -3.53
N ALA A 215 -0.95 18.15 -2.94
CA ALA A 215 -0.39 17.79 -1.64
C ALA A 215 1.13 17.61 -1.75
N ARG A 216 1.85 18.20 -0.81
CA ARG A 216 3.31 18.09 -0.73
C ARG A 216 3.66 16.81 0.01
N HIS A 217 3.98 15.76 -0.76
CA HIS A 217 4.33 14.45 -0.24
C HIS A 217 5.83 14.34 -0.01
N ARG A 218 6.26 13.96 1.20
CA ARG A 218 7.67 13.93 1.61
C ARG A 218 8.09 12.54 2.07
N PHE A 219 9.32 12.16 1.79
CA PHE A 219 9.99 11.04 2.43
C PHE A 219 10.77 11.56 3.63
N LEU A 220 10.53 10.98 4.82
CA LEU A 220 11.18 11.35 6.07
C LEU A 220 12.13 10.21 6.51
N PRO A 221 13.43 10.27 6.20
CA PRO A 221 14.36 9.16 6.47
C PRO A 221 14.58 8.89 7.96
N THR A 222 14.39 9.89 8.81
CA THR A 222 14.55 9.77 10.27
C THR A 222 13.37 9.11 10.96
N VAL A 223 12.21 9.07 10.31
CA VAL A 223 10.98 8.42 10.80
C VAL A 223 11.00 6.97 10.33
N ARG A 224 11.13 6.01 11.25
CA ARG A 224 11.39 4.61 10.91
C ARG A 224 10.23 3.70 11.22
N PHE A 225 10.02 2.72 10.33
CA PHE A 225 9.09 1.61 10.48
C PHE A 225 9.80 0.28 10.25
N ILE A 226 9.31 -0.77 10.89
CA ILE A 226 9.74 -2.15 10.65
C ILE A 226 8.59 -2.86 9.96
N HIS A 227 8.86 -3.63 8.91
CA HIS A 227 7.87 -4.43 8.21
C HIS A 227 8.33 -5.88 8.09
N ASP A 228 7.64 -6.79 8.76
CA ASP A 228 7.92 -8.22 8.71
C ASP A 228 7.14 -8.90 7.58
N CYS A 229 7.64 -8.78 6.36
CA CYS A 229 7.03 -9.40 5.18
C CYS A 229 7.50 -10.83 4.94
N SER A 230 7.78 -11.62 5.96
CA SER A 230 8.28 -13.00 5.84
C SER A 230 7.41 -13.89 4.92
N THR A 231 6.11 -13.57 4.81
CA THR A 231 5.15 -14.25 3.94
C THR A 231 5.37 -14.05 2.44
N PHE A 232 6.15 -13.05 2.02
CA PHE A 232 6.34 -12.70 0.59
C PHE A 232 7.65 -13.22 -0.03
N GLN A 233 8.53 -13.87 0.73
CA GLN A 233 9.88 -14.26 0.26
C GLN A 233 9.90 -15.29 -0.87
N ASN A 234 8.80 -15.96 -1.20
CA ASN A 234 8.72 -17.04 -2.19
C ASN A 234 8.19 -16.65 -3.58
N ALA A 235 7.91 -15.38 -3.87
CA ALA A 235 7.26 -14.95 -5.12
C ALA A 235 8.23 -14.77 -6.31
N ARG A 236 9.22 -15.64 -6.52
CA ARG A 236 10.23 -15.48 -7.60
C ARG A 236 9.71 -15.75 -9.02
N ARG A 237 8.55 -16.41 -9.24
CA ARG A 237 8.04 -16.77 -10.59
C ARG A 237 6.51 -16.72 -10.66
N GLY A 238 5.94 -15.50 -10.68
CA GLY A 238 4.49 -15.34 -10.86
C GLY A 238 3.71 -15.07 -9.56
N TYR A 239 2.41 -14.81 -9.68
CA TYR A 239 1.53 -14.58 -8.55
C TYR A 239 0.85 -15.87 -8.14
N HIS A 240 0.99 -16.26 -6.90
CA HIS A 240 0.32 -17.40 -6.30
C HIS A 240 -0.32 -17.01 -4.97
N PRO A 241 -1.60 -17.33 -4.75
CA PRO A 241 -2.56 -17.90 -5.74
C PRO A 241 -2.82 -16.94 -6.91
N LEU A 242 -3.35 -17.50 -8.02
CA LEU A 242 -3.46 -16.78 -9.30
C LEU A 242 -4.37 -15.54 -9.24
N TRP A 243 -5.40 -15.51 -8.37
CA TRP A 243 -6.29 -14.36 -8.21
C TRP A 243 -5.53 -13.06 -7.86
N LYS A 244 -4.35 -13.13 -7.23
CA LYS A 244 -3.49 -11.98 -6.94
C LYS A 244 -3.04 -11.25 -8.20
N ALA A 245 -2.81 -12.00 -9.29
CA ALA A 245 -2.46 -11.41 -10.59
C ALA A 245 -3.61 -10.57 -11.16
N TYR A 246 -4.86 -10.96 -10.95
CA TYR A 246 -6.00 -10.18 -11.41
C TYR A 246 -6.00 -8.77 -10.80
N PHE A 247 -5.92 -8.68 -9.47
CA PHE A 247 -5.92 -7.38 -8.80
C PHE A 247 -4.68 -6.55 -9.17
N THR A 248 -3.49 -7.18 -9.22
CA THR A 248 -2.26 -6.50 -9.62
C THR A 248 -2.36 -5.90 -11.02
N TYR A 249 -2.92 -6.62 -11.99
CA TYR A 249 -3.00 -6.15 -13.39
C TYR A 249 -4.11 -5.11 -13.56
N ARG A 250 -5.30 -5.37 -13.03
CA ARG A 250 -6.42 -4.42 -13.08
C ARG A 250 -6.06 -3.09 -12.40
N ASN A 251 -5.60 -3.15 -11.17
CA ASN A 251 -5.28 -1.96 -10.38
C ASN A 251 -4.05 -1.24 -10.94
N GLY A 252 -3.06 -2.00 -11.45
CA GLY A 252 -1.92 -1.44 -12.15
C GLY A 252 -2.32 -0.57 -13.34
N LEU A 253 -3.37 -0.94 -14.09
CA LEU A 253 -3.87 -0.10 -15.19
C LEU A 253 -4.54 1.18 -14.68
N LEU A 254 -5.21 1.16 -13.53
CA LEU A 254 -5.75 2.38 -12.92
C LEU A 254 -4.63 3.33 -12.49
N ILE A 255 -3.58 2.76 -11.85
CA ILE A 255 -2.37 3.52 -11.48
C ILE A 255 -1.73 4.14 -12.73
N TYR A 256 -1.51 3.35 -13.81
CA TYR A 256 -0.93 3.88 -15.05
C TYR A 256 -1.81 4.93 -15.72
N ARG A 257 -3.13 4.82 -15.63
CA ARG A 257 -4.04 5.85 -16.14
C ARG A 257 -3.84 7.18 -15.42
N MET A 258 -3.73 7.15 -14.10
CA MET A 258 -3.46 8.35 -13.31
C MET A 258 -2.04 8.89 -13.56
N ALA A 259 -1.04 8.02 -13.55
CA ALA A 259 0.36 8.37 -13.63
C ALA A 259 0.78 8.87 -15.02
N ALA A 260 0.37 8.17 -16.08
CA ALA A 260 0.85 8.42 -17.44
C ALA A 260 0.00 9.42 -18.24
N GLY A 261 -1.23 9.74 -17.77
CA GLY A 261 -2.10 10.70 -18.45
C GLY A 261 -2.32 10.35 -19.92
N VAL A 262 -1.90 11.24 -20.84
CA VAL A 262 -2.05 11.05 -22.29
C VAL A 262 -1.29 9.82 -22.83
N TRP A 263 -0.25 9.37 -22.12
CA TRP A 263 0.52 8.18 -22.48
C TRP A 263 -0.10 6.87 -22.00
N PHE A 264 -1.29 6.91 -21.41
CA PHE A 264 -1.92 5.72 -20.82
C PHE A 264 -2.04 4.55 -21.81
N TYR A 265 -2.59 4.76 -23.00
CA TYR A 265 -2.85 3.65 -23.92
C TYR A 265 -1.58 2.94 -24.42
N PRO A 266 -0.52 3.65 -24.85
CA PRO A 266 0.77 3.00 -25.16
C PRO A 266 1.35 2.22 -23.97
N VAL A 267 1.28 2.77 -22.77
CA VAL A 267 1.76 2.10 -21.55
C VAL A 267 0.92 0.87 -21.23
N ALA A 268 -0.41 0.98 -21.30
CA ALA A 268 -1.32 -0.14 -21.06
C ALA A 268 -1.10 -1.29 -22.04
N LEU A 269 -0.90 -0.99 -23.32
CA LEU A 269 -0.57 -2.01 -24.35
C LEU A 269 0.74 -2.71 -24.02
N LEU A 270 1.80 -1.95 -23.73
CA LEU A 270 3.10 -2.52 -23.35
C LEU A 270 2.98 -3.42 -22.13
N LYS A 271 2.29 -2.96 -21.07
CA LYS A 271 2.08 -3.74 -19.86
C LYS A 271 1.25 -4.98 -20.09
N ALA A 272 0.17 -4.89 -20.87
CA ALA A 272 -0.65 -6.05 -21.22
C ALA A 272 0.17 -7.12 -21.95
N LEU A 273 1.04 -6.73 -22.90
CA LEU A 273 1.93 -7.66 -23.61
C LEU A 273 2.98 -8.30 -22.67
N LEU A 274 3.58 -7.51 -21.78
CA LEU A 274 4.54 -8.03 -20.79
C LEU A 274 3.87 -9.02 -19.82
N TRP A 275 2.66 -8.73 -19.36
CA TRP A 275 1.88 -9.67 -18.54
C TRP A 275 1.47 -10.90 -19.33
N LEU A 276 1.05 -10.76 -20.60
CA LEU A 276 0.73 -11.90 -21.47
C LEU A 276 1.94 -12.85 -21.58
N ALA A 277 3.15 -12.32 -21.73
CA ALA A 277 4.37 -13.12 -21.81
C ALA A 277 4.62 -13.93 -20.53
N ALA A 278 4.07 -13.53 -19.37
CA ALA A 278 4.20 -14.29 -18.13
C ALA A 278 3.41 -15.62 -18.13
N VAL A 279 2.55 -15.88 -19.13
CA VAL A 279 1.80 -17.14 -19.29
C VAL A 279 2.71 -18.38 -19.21
N ARG A 280 3.98 -18.24 -19.61
CA ARG A 280 4.99 -19.32 -19.57
C ARG A 280 5.28 -19.84 -18.14
N HIS A 281 5.01 -19.03 -17.11
CA HIS A 281 5.29 -19.36 -15.71
C HIS A 281 4.12 -20.06 -15.01
N TYR A 282 2.98 -20.24 -15.70
CA TYR A 282 1.79 -20.87 -15.14
C TYR A 282 1.51 -22.22 -15.78
N ARG A 283 1.12 -23.18 -14.95
CA ARG A 283 0.77 -24.54 -15.40
C ARG A 283 -0.51 -24.53 -16.23
N ASN A 284 -1.55 -23.88 -15.71
CA ASN A 284 -2.84 -23.76 -16.40
C ASN A 284 -2.87 -22.48 -17.27
N LYS A 285 -2.27 -22.56 -18.45
CA LYS A 285 -2.18 -21.43 -19.38
C LYS A 285 -3.55 -20.85 -19.78
N ARG A 286 -4.57 -21.71 -19.92
CA ARG A 286 -5.94 -21.27 -20.29
C ARG A 286 -6.58 -20.45 -19.18
N LEU A 287 -6.44 -20.89 -17.94
CA LEU A 287 -6.94 -20.18 -16.77
C LEU A 287 -6.24 -18.82 -16.63
N TYR A 288 -4.91 -18.80 -16.77
CA TYR A 288 -4.14 -17.56 -16.75
C TYR A 288 -4.57 -16.57 -17.86
N LEU A 289 -4.73 -17.03 -19.10
CA LEU A 289 -5.15 -16.18 -20.21
C LEU A 289 -6.54 -15.61 -20.02
N ARG A 290 -7.47 -16.39 -19.45
CA ARG A 290 -8.80 -15.92 -19.08
C ARG A 290 -8.72 -14.81 -18.01
N LEU A 291 -7.95 -15.02 -16.97
CA LEU A 291 -7.73 -14.03 -15.91
C LEU A 291 -7.06 -12.78 -16.46
N TRP A 292 -5.98 -12.92 -17.22
CA TRP A 292 -5.26 -11.81 -17.85
C TRP A 292 -6.21 -10.95 -18.70
N TRP A 293 -7.02 -11.58 -19.57
CA TRP A 293 -8.00 -10.86 -20.40
C TRP A 293 -9.02 -10.11 -19.54
N GLN A 294 -9.56 -10.74 -18.51
CA GLN A 294 -10.51 -10.11 -17.60
C GLN A 294 -9.87 -8.90 -16.90
N ALA A 295 -8.67 -9.07 -16.31
CA ALA A 295 -7.99 -8.01 -15.61
C ALA A 295 -7.63 -6.81 -16.50
N VAL A 296 -7.15 -7.07 -17.71
CA VAL A 296 -6.82 -6.01 -18.70
C VAL A 296 -8.08 -5.28 -19.16
N ARG A 297 -9.15 -6.01 -19.49
CA ARG A 297 -10.42 -5.41 -19.90
C ARG A 297 -11.01 -4.53 -18.79
N ASP A 298 -11.08 -5.05 -17.57
CA ASP A 298 -11.69 -4.38 -16.45
C ASP A 298 -10.83 -3.16 -16.02
N GLY A 299 -9.50 -3.27 -16.06
CA GLY A 299 -8.59 -2.14 -15.80
C GLY A 299 -8.69 -1.02 -16.85
N ILE A 300 -8.80 -1.35 -18.15
CA ILE A 300 -9.01 -0.35 -19.22
C ILE A 300 -10.37 0.34 -19.04
N ARG A 301 -11.40 -0.39 -18.65
CA ARG A 301 -12.76 0.13 -18.44
C ARG A 301 -12.98 0.78 -17.07
N GLN A 302 -12.00 0.67 -16.18
CA GLN A 302 -12.12 1.09 -14.77
C GLN A 302 -13.28 0.37 -14.06
N ASP A 303 -13.51 -0.90 -14.43
CA ASP A 303 -14.58 -1.72 -13.86
C ASP A 303 -14.10 -2.38 -12.56
N LEU A 304 -14.67 -1.95 -11.45
CA LEU A 304 -14.40 -2.45 -10.09
C LEU A 304 -15.54 -3.32 -9.54
N SER A 305 -16.53 -3.64 -10.36
CA SER A 305 -17.78 -4.28 -9.92
C SER A 305 -17.67 -5.78 -9.60
N ARG A 306 -16.52 -6.42 -9.94
CA ARG A 306 -16.35 -7.84 -9.66
C ARG A 306 -16.20 -8.11 -8.18
N ASP A 307 -17.02 -9.04 -7.72
CA ASP A 307 -16.95 -9.53 -6.34
C ASP A 307 -15.61 -10.26 -6.08
N PRO A 308 -14.81 -9.77 -5.10
CA PRO A 308 -13.53 -10.39 -4.74
C PRO A 308 -13.65 -11.84 -4.30
N THR A 309 -14.72 -12.20 -3.58
CA THR A 309 -14.92 -13.57 -3.05
C THR A 309 -15.05 -14.57 -4.20
N THR A 310 -15.88 -14.22 -5.20
CA THR A 310 -16.04 -15.03 -6.42
C THR A 310 -14.73 -15.17 -7.20
N LEU A 311 -13.95 -14.08 -7.32
CA LEU A 311 -12.65 -14.12 -7.99
C LEU A 311 -11.64 -15.01 -7.25
N ILE A 312 -11.57 -14.91 -5.93
CA ILE A 312 -10.69 -15.72 -5.11
C ILE A 312 -11.04 -17.20 -5.28
N GLN A 313 -12.31 -17.57 -5.16
CA GLN A 313 -12.76 -18.95 -5.35
C GLN A 313 -12.45 -19.50 -6.76
N GLN A 314 -12.68 -18.66 -7.79
CA GLN A 314 -12.48 -19.07 -9.20
C GLN A 314 -11.01 -19.34 -9.54
N TYR A 315 -10.06 -18.65 -8.87
CA TYR A 315 -8.64 -18.66 -9.23
C TYR A 315 -7.72 -19.10 -8.07
N GLN A 316 -8.26 -19.83 -7.08
CA GLN A 316 -7.50 -20.30 -5.91
C GLN A 316 -6.58 -21.47 -6.21
N ASP A 317 -6.93 -22.36 -7.15
CA ASP A 317 -6.37 -23.70 -7.34
C ASP A 317 -5.21 -23.79 -8.35
N ASP A 318 -4.54 -22.70 -8.72
CA ASP A 318 -3.42 -22.77 -9.66
C ASP A 318 -2.10 -23.03 -8.90
N ALA A 319 -1.73 -24.31 -8.79
CA ALA A 319 -0.42 -24.69 -8.27
C ALA A 319 0.70 -24.16 -9.21
N PRO A 320 1.86 -23.70 -8.66
CA PRO A 320 2.98 -23.27 -9.49
C PRO A 320 3.43 -24.36 -10.45
N ALA A 321 3.90 -23.96 -11.63
CA ALA A 321 4.58 -24.88 -12.54
C ALA A 321 5.84 -25.41 -11.85
N PRO A 322 6.19 -26.72 -12.02
CA PRO A 322 7.36 -27.34 -11.42
C PRO A 322 8.67 -26.70 -11.89
#